data_1d5984fffc4df43ceee701d1d0bbdef8
#
_entry.id   1d5984fffc4df43ceee701d1d0bbdef8
#
_cell.length_a   1.000
_cell.length_b   1.000
_cell.length_c   1.000
_cell.angle_alpha   90.00
_cell.angle_beta   90.00
_cell.angle_gamma   90.00
#
_symmetry.space_group_name_H-M   'P 1'
#
loop_
_entity.id
_entity.type
_entity.pdbx_description
1 polymer ?
#
loop_
_entity_poly.entity_id
_entity_poly.type
_entity_poly.pdbx_seq_one_letter_code
_entity_poly.pdbx_strand_id
1 'polypeptide(L)'
;MADGYAFSSIFHEQKQHPLIRKLKSSLRRYRKRNQMLRFYRDLVPHGSLCFDIGANKGDRTKVFLDLGAEVVTVEPVSTTFEKLSNQFSDNHRVKLMHKAIGSARGRKEIHVANVSDVSTFSAAFIREYADQKEHNLKWDHTEMVDVITLDNLIEEFGEPAFCKIDVEGYELEVLKGLSNPINALSLEYNARLKSMALECLNELDRFPNRLFNFSPYESMQLSLDHWHEPSAFKEFIKNLPLSIETGDIYVKEAPPNAEGELIR
;
A
#
# COMPACT_ATOMS: atom_id res chain seq x y z
N MET A 1 -9.41 10.15 26.98
CA MET A 1 -10.24 10.98 26.07
C MET A 1 -9.31 11.47 24.99
N ALA A 2 -9.23 10.73 23.92
CA ALA A 2 -8.50 11.10 22.71
C ALA A 2 -9.49 10.97 21.55
N ASP A 3 -9.73 12.11 20.95
CA ASP A 3 -10.81 12.40 20.00
C ASP A 3 -10.70 11.55 18.74
N GLY A 4 -11.83 11.00 18.30
CA GLY A 4 -12.02 10.33 17.02
C GLY A 4 -11.77 11.29 15.85
N TYR A 5 -10.55 11.34 15.36
CA TYR A 5 -10.12 12.16 14.22
C TYR A 5 -9.96 11.30 12.97
N ALA A 6 -11.05 11.10 12.22
CA ALA A 6 -10.92 10.89 10.77
C ALA A 6 -12.18 11.19 9.96
N PHE A 7 -13.40 11.07 10.50
CA PHE A 7 -14.62 11.23 9.69
C PHE A 7 -15.52 12.43 10.06
N SER A 8 -15.38 13.06 11.24
CA SER A 8 -16.22 14.21 11.62
C SER A 8 -15.83 15.54 10.96
N SER A 9 -14.67 15.62 10.30
CA SER A 9 -14.19 16.89 9.72
C SER A 9 -14.90 17.29 8.42
N ILE A 10 -15.60 16.39 7.76
CA ILE A 10 -16.24 16.68 6.46
C ILE A 10 -17.49 17.56 6.60
N PHE A 11 -18.21 17.48 7.71
CA PHE A 11 -19.48 18.20 7.89
C PHE A 11 -19.36 19.61 8.49
N HIS A 12 -18.20 20.01 9.01
CA HIS A 12 -17.99 21.37 9.57
C HIS A 12 -17.40 22.39 8.59
N GLU A 13 -17.01 21.97 7.39
CA GLU A 13 -16.35 22.83 6.39
C GLU A 13 -17.29 23.68 5.52
N GLN A 14 -18.60 23.48 5.59
CA GLN A 14 -19.55 24.13 4.66
C GLN A 14 -19.73 25.65 4.85
N LYS A 15 -19.16 26.28 5.89
CA LYS A 15 -19.28 27.73 6.16
C LYS A 15 -18.02 28.56 5.87
N GLN A 16 -16.93 27.95 5.35
CA GLN A 16 -15.69 28.69 5.10
C GLN A 16 -15.62 29.24 3.67
N HIS A 17 -15.06 30.44 3.51
CA HIS A 17 -14.84 31.06 2.21
C HIS A 17 -14.05 30.10 1.28
N PRO A 18 -14.45 29.94 -0.01
CA PRO A 18 -13.83 28.97 -0.94
C PRO A 18 -12.32 29.06 -1.03
N LEU A 19 -11.76 30.27 -0.98
CA LEU A 19 -10.30 30.50 -1.01
C LEU A 19 -9.60 29.94 0.24
N ILE A 20 -10.19 30.12 1.43
CA ILE A 20 -9.65 29.60 2.69
C ILE A 20 -9.66 28.08 2.68
N ARG A 21 -10.73 27.46 2.18
CA ARG A 21 -10.86 26.01 2.02
C ARG A 21 -9.78 25.48 1.06
N LYS A 22 -9.59 26.14 -0.10
CA LYS A 22 -8.56 25.77 -1.09
C LYS A 22 -7.16 25.90 -0.50
N LEU A 23 -6.89 26.95 0.26
CA LEU A 23 -5.58 27.16 0.91
C LEU A 23 -5.31 26.10 1.99
N LYS A 24 -6.30 25.81 2.86
CA LYS A 24 -6.18 24.77 3.88
C LYS A 24 -5.94 23.38 3.25
N SER A 25 -6.67 23.03 2.19
CA SER A 25 -6.50 21.76 1.49
C SER A 25 -5.11 21.65 0.82
N SER A 26 -4.60 22.73 0.25
CA SER A 26 -3.24 22.77 -0.33
C SER A 26 -2.16 22.62 0.74
N LEU A 27 -2.32 23.30 1.88
CA LEU A 27 -1.39 23.20 3.00
C LEU A 27 -1.39 21.79 3.61
N ARG A 28 -2.57 21.16 3.74
CA ARG A 28 -2.71 19.78 4.22
C ARG A 28 -2.00 18.80 3.26
N ARG A 29 -2.21 18.93 1.95
CA ARG A 29 -1.52 18.11 0.94
C ARG A 29 0.01 18.30 1.00
N TYR A 30 0.48 19.53 1.11
CA TYR A 30 1.90 19.84 1.24
C TYR A 30 2.51 19.20 2.50
N ARG A 31 1.85 19.30 3.65
CA ARG A 31 2.29 18.68 4.91
C ARG A 31 2.33 17.16 4.80
N LYS A 32 1.26 16.53 4.26
CA LYS A 32 1.19 15.07 4.03
C LYS A 32 2.33 14.61 3.12
N ARG A 33 2.56 15.30 2.00
CA ARG A 33 3.65 14.98 1.08
C ARG A 33 5.02 15.07 1.76
N ASN A 34 5.31 16.14 2.50
CA ASN A 34 6.57 16.28 3.22
C ASN A 34 6.76 15.22 4.32
N GLN A 35 5.70 14.79 4.96
CA GLN A 35 5.73 13.71 5.94
C GLN A 35 6.07 12.38 5.24
N MET A 36 5.43 12.06 4.13
CA MET A 36 5.76 10.89 3.31
C MET A 36 7.22 10.92 2.80
N LEU A 37 7.70 12.06 2.29
CA LEU A 37 9.09 12.22 1.84
C LEU A 37 10.10 11.92 2.95
N ARG A 38 9.83 12.38 4.18
CA ARG A 38 10.71 12.10 5.33
C ARG A 38 10.70 10.62 5.69
N PHE A 39 9.52 10.02 5.70
CA PHE A 39 9.32 8.63 6.06
C PHE A 39 9.96 7.66 5.06
N TYR A 40 9.71 7.87 3.76
CA TYR A 40 10.21 6.97 2.73
C TYR A 40 11.68 7.18 2.36
N ARG A 41 12.34 8.24 2.83
CA ARG A 41 13.74 8.54 2.49
C ARG A 41 14.70 7.40 2.81
N ASP A 42 14.48 6.70 3.92
CA ASP A 42 15.34 5.59 4.35
C ASP A 42 14.97 4.26 3.68
N LEU A 43 13.79 4.16 3.08
CA LEU A 43 13.29 2.98 2.37
C LEU A 43 13.50 3.07 0.85
N VAL A 44 13.62 4.28 0.31
CA VAL A 44 13.71 4.57 -1.12
C VAL A 44 15.00 5.34 -1.40
N PRO A 45 16.12 4.65 -1.65
CA PRO A 45 17.37 5.31 -2.02
C PRO A 45 17.24 6.07 -3.34
N HIS A 46 17.96 7.18 -3.48
CA HIS A 46 18.01 7.94 -4.72
C HIS A 46 18.53 7.08 -5.87
N GLY A 47 17.87 7.14 -7.04
CA GLY A 47 18.22 6.35 -8.23
C GLY A 47 17.79 4.88 -8.15
N SER A 48 17.07 4.46 -7.10
CA SER A 48 16.56 3.09 -6.97
C SER A 48 15.28 2.88 -7.81
N LEU A 49 14.97 1.61 -8.06
CA LEU A 49 13.68 1.18 -8.60
C LEU A 49 12.69 0.96 -7.46
N CYS A 50 11.45 1.40 -7.64
CA CYS A 50 10.34 1.14 -6.73
C CYS A 50 9.13 0.57 -7.48
N PHE A 51 8.36 -0.28 -6.82
CA PHE A 51 7.06 -0.72 -7.32
C PHE A 51 5.94 -0.08 -6.47
N ASP A 52 4.91 0.46 -7.14
CA ASP A 52 3.71 1.02 -6.55
C ASP A 52 2.51 0.21 -7.08
N ILE A 53 2.10 -0.81 -6.30
CA ILE A 53 1.08 -1.78 -6.68
C ILE A 53 -0.28 -1.37 -6.09
N GLY A 54 -1.26 -1.12 -6.96
CA GLY A 54 -2.53 -0.48 -6.61
C GLY A 54 -2.35 1.03 -6.45
N ALA A 55 -1.70 1.66 -7.43
CA ALA A 55 -1.24 3.05 -7.32
C ALA A 55 -2.36 4.10 -7.21
N ASN A 56 -3.58 3.77 -7.62
CA ASN A 56 -4.76 4.63 -7.57
C ASN A 56 -4.45 6.06 -8.09
N LYS A 57 -4.42 7.08 -7.24
CA LYS A 57 -4.15 8.49 -7.63
C LYS A 57 -2.67 8.80 -7.85
N GLY A 58 -1.78 7.82 -7.64
CA GLY A 58 -0.33 7.95 -7.81
C GLY A 58 0.35 8.82 -6.74
N ASP A 59 -0.23 8.92 -5.55
CA ASP A 59 0.35 9.74 -4.48
C ASP A 59 1.68 9.15 -3.97
N ARG A 60 1.81 7.83 -3.89
CA ARG A 60 3.07 7.15 -3.56
C ARG A 60 4.06 7.24 -4.72
N THR A 61 3.60 7.02 -5.95
CA THR A 61 4.41 7.23 -7.17
C THR A 61 5.08 8.62 -7.17
N LYS A 62 4.33 9.70 -6.88
CA LYS A 62 4.89 11.06 -6.79
C LYS A 62 5.97 11.18 -5.73
N VAL A 63 5.75 10.60 -4.56
CA VAL A 63 6.72 10.65 -3.45
C VAL A 63 8.00 9.92 -3.80
N PHE A 64 7.92 8.74 -4.42
CA PHE A 64 9.09 7.98 -4.85
C PHE A 64 9.87 8.72 -5.95
N LEU A 65 9.18 9.34 -6.91
CA LEU A 65 9.80 10.20 -7.91
C LEU A 65 10.52 11.41 -7.29
N ASP A 66 9.92 12.04 -6.29
CA ASP A 66 10.51 13.17 -5.57
C ASP A 66 11.77 12.77 -4.78
N LEU A 67 11.85 11.52 -4.33
CA LEU A 67 13.04 10.94 -3.71
C LEU A 67 14.11 10.54 -4.74
N GLY A 68 13.80 10.64 -6.03
CA GLY A 68 14.74 10.36 -7.12
C GLY A 68 14.67 8.94 -7.66
N ALA A 69 13.67 8.15 -7.28
CA ALA A 69 13.49 6.78 -7.77
C ALA A 69 12.95 6.73 -9.21
N GLU A 70 13.15 5.60 -9.88
CA GLU A 70 12.33 5.13 -10.99
C GLU A 70 11.17 4.31 -10.43
N VAL A 71 9.97 4.41 -11.03
CA VAL A 71 8.77 3.79 -10.45
C VAL A 71 8.02 2.98 -11.50
N VAL A 72 7.80 1.70 -11.22
CA VAL A 72 6.79 0.89 -11.91
C VAL A 72 5.48 1.05 -11.15
N THR A 73 4.51 1.67 -11.81
CA THR A 73 3.21 2.05 -11.25
C THR A 73 2.13 1.15 -11.85
N VAL A 74 1.49 0.33 -11.03
CA VAL A 74 0.53 -0.67 -11.46
C VAL A 74 -0.86 -0.31 -10.97
N GLU A 75 -1.82 -0.22 -11.89
CA GLU A 75 -3.22 0.11 -11.59
C GLU A 75 -4.15 -0.69 -12.50
N PRO A 76 -5.07 -1.51 -11.94
CA PRO A 76 -5.95 -2.35 -12.73
C PRO A 76 -7.19 -1.66 -13.28
N VAL A 77 -7.73 -0.63 -12.60
CA VAL A 77 -9.00 0.00 -12.99
C VAL A 77 -8.80 0.97 -14.14
N SER A 78 -9.48 0.75 -15.26
CA SER A 78 -9.31 1.51 -16.52
C SER A 78 -9.42 3.02 -16.33
N THR A 79 -10.45 3.49 -15.64
CA THR A 79 -10.70 4.93 -15.43
C THR A 79 -9.67 5.59 -14.52
N THR A 80 -9.08 4.84 -13.59
CA THR A 80 -8.01 5.28 -12.69
C THR A 80 -6.68 5.27 -13.43
N PHE A 81 -6.40 4.22 -14.19
CA PHE A 81 -5.22 4.11 -15.04
C PHE A 81 -5.12 5.24 -16.07
N GLU A 82 -6.25 5.61 -16.71
CA GLU A 82 -6.28 6.75 -17.65
C GLU A 82 -5.86 8.06 -16.97
N LYS A 83 -6.31 8.30 -15.75
CA LYS A 83 -5.89 9.49 -14.98
C LYS A 83 -4.40 9.48 -14.65
N LEU A 84 -3.86 8.30 -14.27
CA LEU A 84 -2.42 8.13 -14.05
C LEU A 84 -1.63 8.34 -15.33
N SER A 85 -2.11 7.81 -16.47
CA SER A 85 -1.48 8.01 -17.76
C SER A 85 -1.39 9.49 -18.12
N ASN A 86 -2.48 10.23 -17.97
CA ASN A 86 -2.50 11.68 -18.21
C ASN A 86 -1.58 12.45 -17.26
N GLN A 87 -1.38 11.93 -16.03
CA GLN A 87 -0.55 12.61 -15.02
C GLN A 87 0.95 12.38 -15.22
N PHE A 88 1.33 11.20 -15.71
CA PHE A 88 2.73 10.75 -15.76
C PHE A 88 3.27 10.50 -17.17
N SER A 89 2.47 10.73 -18.24
CA SER A 89 2.82 10.45 -19.64
C SER A 89 4.20 10.97 -20.05
N ASP A 90 4.58 12.14 -19.56
CA ASP A 90 5.82 12.82 -19.94
C ASP A 90 7.00 12.50 -18.99
N ASN A 91 6.76 11.64 -17.97
CA ASN A 91 7.79 11.32 -16.99
C ASN A 91 8.49 9.99 -17.32
N HIS A 92 9.68 10.09 -17.92
CA HIS A 92 10.47 8.91 -18.32
C HIS A 92 10.88 7.99 -17.18
N ARG A 93 10.81 8.44 -15.91
CA ARG A 93 11.10 7.63 -14.71
C ARG A 93 9.89 6.85 -14.23
N VAL A 94 8.73 6.95 -14.90
CA VAL A 94 7.53 6.15 -14.58
C VAL A 94 7.27 5.13 -15.68
N LYS A 95 7.05 3.89 -15.28
CA LYS A 95 6.52 2.83 -16.12
C LYS A 95 5.12 2.50 -15.68
N LEU A 96 4.12 2.86 -16.49
CA LEU A 96 2.71 2.64 -16.19
C LEU A 96 2.27 1.27 -16.71
N MET A 97 1.63 0.47 -15.85
CA MET A 97 1.14 -0.87 -16.16
C MET A 97 -0.36 -0.96 -15.88
N HIS A 98 -1.17 -1.07 -16.95
CA HIS A 98 -2.61 -1.34 -16.83
C HIS A 98 -2.84 -2.83 -16.60
N LYS A 99 -2.54 -3.30 -15.40
CA LYS A 99 -2.59 -4.71 -15.00
C LYS A 99 -2.92 -4.82 -13.51
N ALA A 100 -3.28 -6.03 -13.08
CA ALA A 100 -3.29 -6.41 -11.68
C ALA A 100 -2.08 -7.31 -11.36
N ILE A 101 -1.72 -7.38 -10.09
CA ILE A 101 -0.73 -8.33 -9.59
C ILE A 101 -1.45 -9.41 -8.78
N GLY A 102 -1.05 -10.67 -8.97
CA GLY A 102 -1.62 -11.81 -8.28
C GLY A 102 -0.69 -13.01 -8.28
N SER A 103 -1.21 -14.18 -7.85
CA SER A 103 -0.43 -15.41 -7.67
C SER A 103 -0.04 -16.12 -8.96
N ALA A 104 -0.71 -15.83 -10.08
CA ALA A 104 -0.45 -16.42 -11.38
C ALA A 104 -0.89 -15.49 -12.53
N ARG A 105 -0.28 -15.69 -13.71
CA ARG A 105 -0.72 -15.02 -14.94
C ARG A 105 -2.12 -15.46 -15.34
N GLY A 106 -2.91 -14.52 -15.83
CA GLY A 106 -4.25 -14.80 -16.34
C GLY A 106 -5.07 -13.56 -16.56
N ARG A 107 -6.38 -13.73 -16.58
CA ARG A 107 -7.37 -12.64 -16.58
C ARG A 107 -8.34 -12.84 -15.42
N LYS A 108 -8.70 -11.78 -14.75
CA LYS A 108 -9.58 -11.84 -13.60
C LYS A 108 -10.52 -10.63 -13.60
N GLU A 109 -11.71 -10.83 -13.12
CA GLU A 109 -12.71 -9.78 -12.97
C GLU A 109 -12.49 -9.02 -11.67
N ILE A 110 -12.22 -7.70 -11.75
CA ILE A 110 -12.11 -6.80 -10.59
C ILE A 110 -13.47 -6.13 -10.35
N HIS A 111 -13.86 -6.03 -9.10
CA HIS A 111 -15.03 -5.26 -8.69
C HIS A 111 -14.65 -3.79 -8.53
N VAL A 112 -15.22 -2.95 -9.36
CA VAL A 112 -14.96 -1.50 -9.36
C VAL A 112 -15.97 -0.82 -8.46
N ALA A 113 -15.47 -0.07 -7.49
CA ALA A 113 -16.30 0.67 -6.57
C ALA A 113 -16.68 2.05 -7.10
N ASN A 114 -17.80 2.60 -6.60
CA ASN A 114 -18.21 3.98 -6.85
C ASN A 114 -17.20 5.02 -6.28
N VAL A 115 -16.28 4.59 -5.43
CA VAL A 115 -15.12 5.33 -4.94
C VAL A 115 -13.87 4.58 -5.39
N SER A 116 -13.00 5.20 -6.15
CA SER A 116 -11.85 4.54 -6.80
C SER A 116 -10.89 3.86 -5.82
N ASP A 117 -10.88 4.35 -4.57
CA ASP A 117 -9.90 3.98 -3.56
C ASP A 117 -10.16 2.57 -2.95
N VAL A 118 -11.27 1.90 -3.30
CA VAL A 118 -11.69 0.62 -2.71
C VAL A 118 -12.15 -0.40 -3.76
N SER A 119 -11.64 -0.32 -4.99
CA SER A 119 -11.85 -1.36 -6.01
C SER A 119 -11.01 -2.58 -5.70
N THR A 120 -11.58 -3.80 -5.81
CA THR A 120 -10.93 -5.00 -5.26
C THR A 120 -11.27 -6.28 -6.02
N PHE A 121 -10.39 -7.28 -5.91
CA PHE A 121 -10.65 -8.69 -6.25
C PHE A 121 -11.18 -9.50 -5.06
N SER A 122 -11.20 -8.92 -3.85
CA SER A 122 -11.50 -9.62 -2.61
C SER A 122 -12.99 -9.61 -2.31
N ALA A 123 -13.66 -10.76 -2.48
CA ALA A 123 -15.03 -10.94 -2.03
C ALA A 123 -15.15 -10.81 -0.49
N ALA A 124 -14.08 -11.07 0.27
CA ALA A 124 -14.06 -10.85 1.71
C ALA A 124 -14.09 -9.37 2.05
N PHE A 125 -13.29 -8.56 1.37
CA PHE A 125 -13.31 -7.10 1.51
C PHE A 125 -14.70 -6.53 1.20
N ILE A 126 -15.31 -6.93 0.08
CA ILE A 126 -16.66 -6.48 -0.30
C ILE A 126 -17.67 -6.84 0.80
N ARG A 127 -17.67 -8.07 1.33
CA ARG A 127 -18.60 -8.47 2.40
C ARG A 127 -18.46 -7.64 3.67
N GLU A 128 -17.22 -7.32 4.07
CA GLU A 128 -16.95 -6.53 5.27
C GLU A 128 -17.41 -5.07 5.16
N TYR A 129 -17.44 -4.54 3.93
CA TYR A 129 -17.76 -3.14 3.69
C TYR A 129 -19.14 -2.90 3.05
N ALA A 130 -19.79 -3.91 2.44
CA ALA A 130 -21.09 -3.75 1.76
C ALA A 130 -22.22 -3.34 2.72
N ASP A 131 -22.18 -3.80 3.96
CA ASP A 131 -23.22 -3.51 4.97
C ASP A 131 -23.05 -2.16 5.67
N GLN A 132 -21.98 -1.42 5.38
CA GLN A 132 -21.69 -0.14 6.03
C GLN A 132 -22.44 1.00 5.34
N LYS A 133 -23.65 1.26 5.83
CA LYS A 133 -24.51 2.36 5.34
C LYS A 133 -23.85 3.75 5.41
N GLU A 134 -22.88 3.91 6.31
CA GLU A 134 -22.19 5.19 6.52
C GLU A 134 -21.29 5.59 5.34
N HIS A 135 -20.75 4.61 4.61
CA HIS A 135 -19.81 4.85 3.51
C HIS A 135 -20.47 4.85 2.13
N ASN A 136 -21.73 4.37 2.01
CA ASN A 136 -22.44 4.23 0.73
C ASN A 136 -21.57 3.62 -0.40
N LEU A 137 -20.74 2.64 -0.03
CA LEU A 137 -19.88 1.92 -0.97
C LEU A 137 -20.72 0.94 -1.80
N LYS A 138 -20.46 0.91 -3.11
CA LYS A 138 -21.12 0.01 -4.06
C LYS A 138 -20.10 -0.52 -5.04
N TRP A 139 -20.19 -1.81 -5.32
CA TRP A 139 -19.41 -2.52 -6.36
C TRP A 139 -20.38 -3.06 -7.39
N ASP A 140 -21.05 -2.18 -8.14
CA ASP A 140 -22.08 -2.50 -9.14
C ASP A 140 -21.53 -2.59 -10.58
N HIS A 141 -20.22 -2.43 -10.71
CA HIS A 141 -19.49 -2.56 -11.97
C HIS A 141 -18.29 -3.48 -11.83
N THR A 142 -17.97 -4.24 -12.88
CA THR A 142 -16.79 -5.08 -12.95
C THR A 142 -16.00 -4.84 -14.24
N GLU A 143 -14.68 -5.08 -14.20
CA GLU A 143 -13.79 -5.01 -15.35
C GLU A 143 -12.92 -6.29 -15.43
N MET A 144 -12.72 -6.80 -16.66
CA MET A 144 -11.76 -7.88 -16.89
C MET A 144 -10.37 -7.32 -17.06
N VAL A 145 -9.44 -7.72 -16.17
CA VAL A 145 -8.08 -7.20 -16.10
C VAL A 145 -7.07 -8.33 -16.33
N ASP A 146 -5.99 -8.04 -17.04
CA ASP A 146 -4.84 -8.93 -17.14
C ASP A 146 -4.09 -8.95 -15.80
N VAL A 147 -3.80 -10.16 -15.32
CA VAL A 147 -3.06 -10.41 -14.08
C VAL A 147 -1.67 -10.94 -14.42
N ILE A 148 -0.66 -10.39 -13.77
CA ILE A 148 0.72 -10.90 -13.79
C ILE A 148 1.20 -11.08 -12.35
N THR A 149 2.41 -11.64 -12.15
CA THR A 149 2.98 -11.84 -10.82
C THR A 149 4.01 -10.76 -10.48
N LEU A 150 4.39 -10.64 -9.20
CA LEU A 150 5.54 -9.81 -8.81
C LEU A 150 6.82 -10.31 -9.47
N ASP A 151 7.01 -11.62 -9.60
CA ASP A 151 8.15 -12.19 -10.31
C ASP A 151 8.24 -11.71 -11.76
N ASN A 152 7.08 -11.54 -12.43
CA ASN A 152 7.07 -11.02 -13.81
C ASN A 152 7.49 -9.54 -13.87
N LEU A 153 7.13 -8.73 -12.87
CA LEU A 153 7.62 -7.35 -12.80
C LEU A 153 9.13 -7.32 -12.55
N ILE A 154 9.62 -8.18 -11.65
CA ILE A 154 11.06 -8.28 -11.34
C ILE A 154 11.84 -8.75 -12.56
N GLU A 155 11.33 -9.73 -13.30
CA GLU A 155 11.94 -10.23 -14.54
C GLU A 155 12.03 -9.12 -15.62
N GLU A 156 11.00 -8.27 -15.72
CA GLU A 156 10.92 -7.21 -16.75
C GLU A 156 11.70 -5.95 -16.39
N PHE A 157 11.65 -5.52 -15.12
CA PHE A 157 12.17 -4.20 -14.70
C PHE A 157 13.36 -4.28 -13.74
N GLY A 158 13.67 -5.45 -13.18
CA GLY A 158 14.66 -5.61 -12.13
C GLY A 158 14.07 -5.62 -10.72
N GLU A 159 14.91 -5.93 -9.74
CA GLU A 159 14.52 -5.99 -8.33
C GLU A 159 14.29 -4.59 -7.74
N PRO A 160 13.13 -4.31 -7.13
CA PRO A 160 12.88 -3.02 -6.52
C PRO A 160 13.57 -2.90 -5.15
N ALA A 161 14.07 -1.71 -4.82
CA ALA A 161 14.52 -1.41 -3.48
C ALA A 161 13.36 -1.33 -2.49
N PHE A 162 12.18 -0.91 -2.96
CA PHE A 162 10.96 -0.85 -2.18
C PHE A 162 9.73 -1.19 -3.03
N CYS A 163 8.82 -1.99 -2.48
CA CYS A 163 7.53 -2.34 -3.10
C CYS A 163 6.37 -1.96 -2.17
N LYS A 164 5.54 -1.01 -2.56
CA LYS A 164 4.24 -0.75 -1.90
C LYS A 164 3.19 -1.66 -2.51
N ILE A 165 2.46 -2.39 -1.66
CA ILE A 165 1.33 -3.25 -2.05
C ILE A 165 0.09 -2.74 -1.31
N ASP A 166 -0.90 -2.29 -2.07
CA ASP A 166 -2.14 -1.69 -1.58
C ASP A 166 -3.26 -2.05 -2.57
N VAL A 167 -3.87 -3.20 -2.36
CA VAL A 167 -4.77 -3.84 -3.33
C VAL A 167 -6.10 -4.25 -2.70
N GLU A 168 -6.45 -3.57 -1.58
CA GLU A 168 -7.76 -3.63 -0.95
C GLU A 168 -8.22 -5.07 -0.66
N GLY A 169 -7.37 -5.80 0.09
CA GLY A 169 -7.69 -7.16 0.52
C GLY A 169 -7.29 -8.26 -0.46
N TYR A 170 -6.36 -8.00 -1.37
CA TYR A 170 -5.79 -9.02 -2.28
C TYR A 170 -4.28 -9.20 -2.10
N GLU A 171 -3.70 -8.67 -1.01
CA GLU A 171 -2.27 -8.64 -0.70
C GLU A 171 -1.67 -10.05 -0.63
N LEU A 172 -2.39 -11.02 -0.05
CA LEU A 172 -1.95 -12.40 0.03
C LEU A 172 -1.70 -13.03 -1.35
N GLU A 173 -2.61 -12.78 -2.30
CA GLU A 173 -2.46 -13.30 -3.66
C GLU A 173 -1.30 -12.61 -4.40
N VAL A 174 -1.04 -11.34 -4.12
CA VAL A 174 0.14 -10.63 -4.63
C VAL A 174 1.42 -11.27 -4.09
N LEU A 175 1.50 -11.55 -2.79
CA LEU A 175 2.66 -12.19 -2.15
C LEU A 175 2.93 -13.61 -2.67
N LYS A 176 1.89 -14.40 -2.93
CA LYS A 176 2.03 -15.74 -3.53
C LYS A 176 2.68 -15.70 -4.93
N GLY A 177 2.62 -14.57 -5.62
CA GLY A 177 3.27 -14.35 -6.91
C GLY A 177 4.73 -13.89 -6.83
N LEU A 178 5.36 -13.99 -5.65
CA LEU A 178 6.74 -13.57 -5.38
C LEU A 178 7.56 -14.79 -4.98
N SER A 179 8.53 -15.22 -5.75
CA SER A 179 9.38 -16.38 -5.44
C SER A 179 10.61 -16.05 -4.60
N ASN A 180 11.16 -14.85 -4.75
CA ASN A 180 12.34 -14.39 -4.02
C ASN A 180 11.99 -13.13 -3.19
N PRO A 181 12.65 -12.94 -2.03
CA PRO A 181 12.35 -11.80 -1.19
C PRO A 181 12.74 -10.47 -1.85
N ILE A 182 11.89 -9.47 -1.73
CA ILE A 182 12.22 -8.05 -2.00
C ILE A 182 12.88 -7.47 -0.74
N ASN A 183 13.87 -6.60 -0.91
CA ASN A 183 14.62 -6.01 0.20
C ASN A 183 13.72 -5.30 1.23
N ALA A 184 12.82 -4.45 0.75
CA ALA A 184 11.81 -3.83 1.59
C ALA A 184 10.47 -3.73 0.88
N LEU A 185 9.37 -3.93 1.62
CA LEU A 185 8.01 -3.78 1.10
C LEU A 185 7.05 -3.27 2.19
N SER A 186 5.89 -2.80 1.78
CA SER A 186 4.77 -2.57 2.69
C SER A 186 3.49 -3.18 2.15
N LEU A 187 2.65 -3.62 3.10
CA LEU A 187 1.32 -4.18 2.85
C LEU A 187 0.28 -3.32 3.56
N GLU A 188 -0.87 -3.11 2.94
CA GLU A 188 -1.99 -2.53 3.65
C GLU A 188 -2.48 -3.48 4.77
N TYR A 189 -2.81 -2.90 5.92
CA TYR A 189 -3.48 -3.55 7.04
C TYR A 189 -4.88 -3.00 7.21
N ASN A 190 -5.84 -3.91 7.34
CA ASN A 190 -7.22 -3.59 7.64
C ASN A 190 -7.69 -4.42 8.84
N ALA A 191 -8.18 -3.75 9.90
CA ALA A 191 -8.59 -4.42 11.13
C ALA A 191 -9.74 -5.41 10.93
N ARG A 192 -10.61 -5.17 9.95
CA ARG A 192 -11.73 -6.06 9.59
C ARG A 192 -11.24 -7.32 8.87
N LEU A 193 -10.09 -7.24 8.24
CA LEU A 193 -9.43 -8.34 7.53
C LEU A 193 -8.14 -8.78 8.25
N LYS A 194 -8.09 -8.66 9.58
CA LYS A 194 -6.92 -9.01 10.40
C LYS A 194 -6.41 -10.44 10.14
N SER A 195 -7.30 -11.40 9.91
CA SER A 195 -6.92 -12.78 9.56
C SER A 195 -6.08 -12.82 8.29
N MET A 196 -6.42 -12.03 7.27
CA MET A 196 -5.66 -11.96 6.03
C MET A 196 -4.29 -11.31 6.24
N ALA A 197 -4.19 -10.27 7.08
CA ALA A 197 -2.89 -9.72 7.45
C ALA A 197 -1.98 -10.78 8.09
N LEU A 198 -2.53 -11.64 8.97
CA LEU A 198 -1.80 -12.76 9.56
C LEU A 198 -1.42 -13.83 8.52
N GLU A 199 -2.26 -14.09 7.52
CA GLU A 199 -1.94 -14.98 6.40
C GLU A 199 -0.81 -14.40 5.53
N CYS A 200 -0.80 -13.09 5.26
CA CYS A 200 0.30 -12.40 4.58
C CYS A 200 1.62 -12.54 5.37
N LEU A 201 1.58 -12.38 6.70
CA LEU A 201 2.76 -12.57 7.55
C LEU A 201 3.24 -14.03 7.53
N ASN A 202 2.34 -15.03 7.48
CA ASN A 202 2.70 -16.43 7.33
C ASN A 202 3.32 -16.73 5.96
N GLU A 203 2.81 -16.09 4.89
CA GLU A 203 3.38 -16.21 3.55
C GLU A 203 4.79 -15.63 3.49
N LEU A 204 5.06 -14.55 4.21
CA LEU A 204 6.38 -13.93 4.31
C LEU A 204 7.39 -14.72 5.14
N ASP A 205 6.96 -15.66 5.99
CA ASP A 205 7.86 -16.53 6.78
C ASP A 205 8.76 -17.42 5.93
N ARG A 206 8.39 -17.71 4.68
CA ARG A 206 9.24 -18.46 3.75
C ARG A 206 10.54 -17.73 3.38
N PHE A 207 10.60 -16.42 3.64
CA PHE A 207 11.79 -15.61 3.43
C PHE A 207 12.53 -15.39 4.75
N PRO A 208 13.78 -15.82 4.87
CA PRO A 208 14.56 -15.67 6.10
C PRO A 208 14.91 -14.21 6.37
N ASN A 209 15.29 -13.91 7.60
CA ASN A 209 15.85 -12.63 8.03
C ASN A 209 14.93 -11.42 7.73
N ARG A 210 13.62 -11.55 7.98
CA ARG A 210 12.67 -10.46 7.82
C ARG A 210 12.35 -9.81 9.15
N LEU A 211 12.35 -8.49 9.15
CA LEU A 211 11.95 -7.65 10.27
C LEU A 211 10.73 -6.82 9.90
N PHE A 212 9.87 -6.61 10.88
CA PHE A 212 8.56 -5.99 10.70
C PHE A 212 8.36 -4.79 11.60
N ASN A 213 7.61 -3.81 11.11
CA ASN A 213 7.09 -2.68 11.87
C ASN A 213 5.72 -2.27 11.32
N PHE A 214 5.05 -1.36 11.98
CA PHE A 214 3.69 -0.94 11.65
C PHE A 214 3.56 0.58 11.67
N SER A 215 2.77 1.14 10.76
CA SER A 215 2.37 2.55 10.77
C SER A 215 0.84 2.62 10.74
N PRO A 216 0.18 3.16 11.79
CA PRO A 216 -1.27 3.24 11.83
C PRO A 216 -1.77 4.34 10.88
N TYR A 217 -2.87 4.06 10.21
CA TYR A 217 -3.50 4.99 9.27
C TYR A 217 -2.49 5.52 8.22
N GLU A 218 -2.57 6.80 7.92
CA GLU A 218 -1.62 7.56 7.10
C GLU A 218 -0.65 8.39 7.97
N SER A 219 -0.28 7.87 9.16
CA SER A 219 0.56 8.62 10.11
C SER A 219 1.98 8.82 9.65
N MET A 220 2.49 7.95 8.77
CA MET A 220 3.91 7.94 8.34
C MET A 220 4.86 7.98 9.54
N GLN A 221 4.54 7.20 10.56
CA GLN A 221 5.34 7.01 11.77
C GLN A 221 5.27 5.55 12.18
N LEU A 222 6.42 4.94 12.38
CA LEU A 222 6.47 3.57 12.89
C LEU A 222 6.00 3.54 14.34
N SER A 223 5.14 2.57 14.67
CA SER A 223 4.54 2.42 16.02
C SER A 223 5.44 1.70 17.00
N LEU A 224 6.40 0.92 16.50
CA LEU A 224 7.30 0.14 17.33
C LEU A 224 8.68 0.80 17.33
N ASP A 225 9.28 0.93 18.51
CA ASP A 225 10.57 1.60 18.71
C ASP A 225 11.71 0.90 17.95
N HIS A 226 11.56 -0.40 17.70
CA HIS A 226 12.49 -1.21 16.91
C HIS A 226 11.73 -2.14 15.97
N TRP A 227 12.45 -2.70 15.02
CA TRP A 227 11.91 -3.70 14.10
C TRP A 227 11.87 -5.06 14.77
N HIS A 228 10.77 -5.79 14.59
CA HIS A 228 10.48 -7.05 15.27
C HIS A 228 10.64 -8.25 14.35
N GLU A 229 11.09 -9.35 14.93
CA GLU A 229 11.05 -10.67 14.32
C GLU A 229 9.60 -11.13 14.05
N PRO A 230 9.38 -12.05 13.08
CA PRO A 230 8.04 -12.45 12.64
C PRO A 230 7.11 -12.88 13.77
N SER A 231 7.59 -13.70 14.72
CA SER A 231 6.75 -14.24 15.81
C SER A 231 6.23 -13.15 16.74
N ALA A 232 7.09 -12.24 17.17
CA ALA A 232 6.74 -11.10 18.02
C ALA A 232 5.81 -10.12 17.30
N PHE A 233 6.05 -9.89 16.00
CA PHE A 233 5.20 -9.01 15.21
C PHE A 233 3.81 -9.59 14.95
N LYS A 234 3.69 -10.89 14.70
CA LYS A 234 2.38 -11.56 14.59
C LYS A 234 1.56 -11.43 15.87
N GLU A 235 2.22 -11.55 17.03
CA GLU A 235 1.54 -11.35 18.31
C GLU A 235 1.10 -9.88 18.50
N PHE A 236 1.92 -8.92 18.09
CA PHE A 236 1.52 -7.51 18.04
C PHE A 236 0.27 -7.30 17.17
N ILE A 237 0.23 -7.84 15.94
CA ILE A 237 -0.93 -7.70 15.04
C ILE A 237 -2.18 -8.36 15.63
N LYS A 238 -2.07 -9.55 16.26
CA LYS A 238 -3.22 -10.21 16.93
C LYS A 238 -3.84 -9.31 18.00
N ASN A 239 -2.99 -8.65 18.80
CA ASN A 239 -3.40 -7.81 19.92
C ASN A 239 -3.70 -6.34 19.52
N LEU A 240 -3.50 -5.96 18.26
CA LEU A 240 -3.78 -4.60 17.79
C LEU A 240 -5.27 -4.29 17.97
N PRO A 241 -5.63 -3.18 18.65
CA PRO A 241 -7.03 -2.82 18.88
C PRO A 241 -7.79 -2.59 17.57
N LEU A 242 -9.06 -2.99 17.53
CA LEU A 242 -9.93 -2.73 16.36
C LEU A 242 -10.16 -1.25 16.09
N SER A 243 -9.89 -0.37 17.07
CA SER A 243 -9.91 1.07 16.88
C SER A 243 -8.79 1.59 15.98
N ILE A 244 -7.74 0.80 15.74
CA ILE A 244 -6.75 1.02 14.68
C ILE A 244 -7.29 0.35 13.42
N GLU A 245 -8.17 1.04 12.72
CA GLU A 245 -8.96 0.48 11.61
C GLU A 245 -8.09 0.09 10.40
N THR A 246 -7.09 0.92 10.07
CA THR A 246 -6.19 0.71 8.92
C THR A 246 -4.76 1.08 9.27
N GLY A 247 -3.83 0.70 8.42
CA GLY A 247 -2.42 1.05 8.53
C GLY A 247 -1.59 0.32 7.49
N ASP A 248 -0.27 0.46 7.58
CA ASP A 248 0.68 -0.26 6.74
C ASP A 248 1.60 -1.13 7.59
N ILE A 249 1.75 -2.39 7.21
CA ILE A 249 2.78 -3.30 7.70
C ILE A 249 4.02 -3.08 6.82
N TYR A 250 5.13 -2.72 7.43
CA TYR A 250 6.42 -2.56 6.77
C TYR A 250 7.30 -3.78 7.04
N VAL A 251 7.96 -4.25 6.00
CA VAL A 251 8.85 -5.41 6.04
C VAL A 251 10.18 -5.01 5.42
N LYS A 252 11.29 -5.41 6.03
CA LYS A 252 12.62 -5.24 5.45
C LYS A 252 13.53 -6.41 5.78
N GLU A 253 14.62 -6.50 5.05
CA GLU A 253 15.70 -7.42 5.40
C GLU A 253 16.42 -6.96 6.67
N ALA A 254 16.76 -7.90 7.55
CA ALA A 254 17.64 -7.64 8.68
C ALA A 254 19.03 -7.27 8.16
N PRO A 255 19.69 -6.26 8.73
CA PRO A 255 21.08 -5.97 8.38
C PRO A 255 21.94 -7.23 8.66
N PRO A 256 22.94 -7.52 7.82
CA PRO A 256 23.87 -8.60 8.12
C PRO A 256 24.49 -8.35 9.51
N ASN A 257 24.47 -9.37 10.38
CA ASN A 257 25.09 -9.27 11.69
C ASN A 257 26.57 -8.89 11.51
N ALA A 258 27.01 -7.88 12.25
CA ALA A 258 28.39 -7.37 12.21
C ALA A 258 29.43 -8.42 12.67
N GLU A 259 28.98 -9.53 13.23
CA GLU A 259 29.77 -10.70 13.63
C GLU A 259 29.14 -11.92 12.95
N GLY A 260 29.84 -12.55 12.03
CA GLY A 260 29.39 -13.71 11.26
C GLY A 260 29.12 -14.97 12.12
N GLU A 261 28.41 -14.87 13.22
CA GLU A 261 27.92 -15.98 14.03
C GLU A 261 26.47 -16.31 13.69
N LEU A 262 26.29 -17.42 13.01
CA LEU A 262 25.05 -18.17 12.93
C LEU A 262 24.58 -18.48 14.36
N ILE A 263 23.54 -17.78 14.81
CA ILE A 263 22.78 -18.24 15.98
C ILE A 263 22.08 -19.53 15.56
N ARG A 264 22.59 -20.64 16.09
CA ARG A 264 21.99 -21.96 15.93
C ARG A 264 20.77 -22.12 16.85
#